data_cb79413e57e553b5798e9138a5341467
#
_entry.id   cb79413e57e553b5798e9138a5341467
#
_cell.length_a   1.000
_cell.length_b   1.000
_cell.length_c   1.000
_cell.angle_alpha   90.00
_cell.angle_beta   90.00
_cell.angle_gamma   90.00
#
_symmetry.space_group_name_H-M   'P 1'
#
loop_
_entity.id
_entity.type
_entity.pdbx_description
1 polymer ?
#
loop_
_entity_poly.entity_id
_entity_poly.type
_entity_poly.pdbx_seq_one_letter_code
_entity_poly.pdbx_strand_id
1 'polypeptide(L)'
;AALARGSLPEFLQDRAVFIDEFDTFNAPKKRLLGAMLAALPSVTVALCDDGAPLLPGDLSLFSGAKQVAAQLRQLARKNGAEVAVPQLLRKDLRHRNAPGLAAVAELLETGSCTADAPAGEVRLFAAPSREEEARAAAGAIRRLMRQGVRCGKIAVVCRDIAKYRAAVRYEFRMAEIPLYCDEPTTPE
;
A
#
# COMPACT_ATOMS: atom_id res chain seq x y z
N ALA A 1 24.80 14.53 0.59
CA ALA A 1 25.71 15.68 0.55
C ALA A 1 25.11 16.91 -0.16
N ALA A 2 24.48 16.78 -1.33
CA ALA A 2 23.85 17.89 -2.07
C ALA A 2 22.65 18.53 -1.32
N LEU A 3 21.78 17.69 -0.76
CA LEU A 3 20.61 18.13 0.04
C LEU A 3 20.98 18.88 1.33
N ALA A 4 22.15 18.57 1.91
CA ALA A 4 22.63 19.31 3.08
C ALA A 4 23.07 20.74 2.74
N ARG A 5 23.29 21.05 1.46
CA ARG A 5 23.67 22.37 0.95
C ARG A 5 22.50 23.16 0.33
N GLY A 6 21.26 22.64 0.45
CA GLY A 6 20.06 23.31 -0.06
C GLY A 6 19.91 23.32 -1.59
N SER A 7 20.75 22.60 -2.32
CA SER A 7 20.64 22.48 -3.78
C SER A 7 20.03 21.15 -4.19
N LEU A 8 19.02 21.19 -5.05
CA LEU A 8 18.51 20.00 -5.71
C LEU A 8 19.47 19.55 -6.82
N PRO A 9 19.57 18.23 -7.09
CA PRO A 9 20.28 17.72 -8.26
C PRO A 9 19.76 18.35 -9.55
N GLU A 10 20.65 18.64 -10.48
CA GLU A 10 20.34 19.32 -11.75
C GLU A 10 19.23 18.60 -12.53
N PHE A 11 19.21 17.26 -12.51
CA PHE A 11 18.19 16.47 -13.21
C PHE A 11 16.76 16.67 -12.67
N LEU A 12 16.60 17.23 -11.48
CA LEU A 12 15.28 17.56 -10.88
C LEU A 12 14.83 18.99 -11.15
N GLN A 13 15.74 19.86 -11.61
CA GLN A 13 15.40 21.26 -11.87
C GLN A 13 14.34 21.34 -12.99
N ASP A 14 13.39 22.24 -12.84
CA ASP A 14 12.27 22.48 -13.78
C ASP A 14 11.38 21.24 -14.06
N ARG A 15 11.38 20.27 -13.16
CA ARG A 15 10.55 19.06 -13.27
C ARG A 15 9.33 19.10 -12.35
N ALA A 16 8.21 18.59 -12.85
CA ALA A 16 7.10 18.18 -12.00
C ALA A 16 7.45 16.83 -11.35
N VAL A 17 7.24 16.72 -10.04
CA VAL A 17 7.51 15.49 -9.30
C VAL A 17 6.19 14.90 -8.79
N PHE A 18 5.99 13.61 -9.02
CA PHE A 18 4.87 12.84 -8.51
C PHE A 18 5.39 11.83 -7.48
N ILE A 19 4.73 11.77 -6.32
CA ILE A 19 5.06 10.90 -5.21
C ILE A 19 3.84 10.04 -4.93
N ASP A 20 3.99 8.73 -5.02
CA ASP A 20 2.91 7.76 -4.81
C ASP A 20 3.38 6.61 -3.91
N GLU A 21 2.44 5.86 -3.32
CA GLU A 21 2.68 4.70 -2.47
C GLU A 21 3.45 4.98 -1.16
N PHE A 22 3.44 6.22 -0.68
CA PHE A 22 3.99 6.55 0.63
C PHE A 22 2.87 6.84 1.63
N ASP A 23 2.76 5.99 2.64
CA ASP A 23 1.85 6.14 3.77
C ASP A 23 2.48 6.90 4.95
N THR A 24 3.82 7.01 4.96
CA THR A 24 4.58 7.68 6.02
C THR A 24 5.78 8.46 5.49
N PHE A 25 6.09 9.57 6.15
CA PHE A 25 7.24 10.39 5.84
C PHE A 25 8.13 10.56 7.09
N ASN A 26 9.24 9.83 7.13
CA ASN A 26 10.27 10.00 8.16
C ASN A 26 11.04 11.33 7.99
N ALA A 27 11.89 11.68 8.95
CA ALA A 27 12.62 12.95 8.96
C ALA A 27 13.50 13.19 7.70
N PRO A 28 14.24 12.20 7.16
CA PRO A 28 14.96 12.33 5.89
C PRO A 28 14.03 12.60 4.70
N LYS A 29 12.92 11.87 4.56
CA LYS A 29 11.93 12.08 3.48
C LYS A 29 11.31 13.48 3.57
N LYS A 30 10.96 13.95 4.78
CA LYS A 30 10.42 15.31 5.00
C LYS A 30 11.43 16.40 4.63
N ARG A 31 12.72 16.22 4.92
CA ARG A 31 13.77 17.16 4.51
C ARG A 31 13.93 17.24 3.00
N LEU A 32 13.95 16.07 2.34
CA LEU A 32 14.00 16.01 0.88
C LEU A 32 12.78 16.69 0.26
N LEU A 33 11.59 16.35 0.73
CA LEU A 33 10.35 16.94 0.24
C LEU A 33 10.29 18.46 0.49
N GLY A 34 10.76 18.94 1.64
CA GLY A 34 10.87 20.37 1.91
C GLY A 34 11.76 21.10 0.89
N ALA A 35 12.91 20.52 0.54
CA ALA A 35 13.78 21.06 -0.50
C ALA A 35 13.12 21.05 -1.90
N MET A 36 12.37 20.00 -2.22
CA MET A 36 11.61 19.93 -3.46
C MET A 36 10.50 20.98 -3.52
N LEU A 37 9.74 21.15 -2.44
CA LEU A 37 8.66 22.14 -2.34
C LEU A 37 9.16 23.58 -2.47
N ALA A 38 10.39 23.86 -2.02
CA ALA A 38 10.99 25.20 -2.12
C ALA A 38 11.55 25.51 -3.53
N ALA A 39 11.89 24.50 -4.33
CA ALA A 39 12.70 24.70 -5.54
C ALA A 39 12.04 24.20 -6.82
N LEU A 40 11.03 23.31 -6.74
CA LEU A 40 10.40 22.74 -7.92
C LEU A 40 9.10 23.47 -8.29
N PRO A 41 8.77 23.54 -9.58
CA PRO A 41 7.54 24.19 -10.04
C PRO A 41 6.28 23.44 -9.60
N SER A 42 6.36 22.12 -9.41
CA SER A 42 5.21 21.31 -8.99
C SER A 42 5.64 20.05 -8.27
N VAL A 43 4.97 19.74 -7.15
CA VAL A 43 5.08 18.47 -6.42
C VAL A 43 3.67 17.96 -6.14
N THR A 44 3.34 16.79 -6.66
CA THR A 44 2.06 16.13 -6.44
C THR A 44 2.27 14.90 -5.56
N VAL A 45 1.46 14.76 -4.51
CA VAL A 45 1.52 13.58 -3.62
C VAL A 45 0.17 12.88 -3.65
N ALA A 46 0.16 11.60 -4.01
CA ALA A 46 -1.02 10.74 -3.92
C ALA A 46 -1.06 10.06 -2.54
N LEU A 47 -2.24 10.05 -1.93
CA LEU A 47 -2.51 9.40 -0.65
C LEU A 47 -3.82 8.62 -0.75
N CYS A 48 -3.91 7.48 -0.05
CA CYS A 48 -5.18 6.78 0.12
C CYS A 48 -6.02 7.51 1.17
N ASP A 49 -7.12 8.14 0.74
CA ASP A 49 -7.98 8.96 1.60
C ASP A 49 -9.43 8.90 1.10
N ASP A 50 -10.39 8.99 2.00
CA ASP A 50 -11.84 9.06 1.71
C ASP A 50 -12.31 10.48 1.36
N GLY A 51 -11.45 11.47 1.51
CA GLY A 51 -11.76 12.89 1.31
C GLY A 51 -12.53 13.55 2.46
N ALA A 52 -12.79 12.81 3.55
CA ALA A 52 -13.40 13.37 4.73
C ALA A 52 -12.36 14.18 5.56
N PRO A 53 -12.79 15.20 6.32
CA PRO A 53 -11.87 15.98 7.15
C PRO A 53 -11.26 15.12 8.28
N LEU A 54 -10.02 15.43 8.67
CA LEU A 54 -9.42 14.85 9.86
C LEU A 54 -10.09 15.43 11.11
N LEU A 55 -10.68 14.58 11.93
CA LEU A 55 -11.31 14.95 13.18
C LEU A 55 -10.40 14.62 14.38
N PRO A 56 -10.52 15.34 15.51
CA PRO A 56 -9.84 14.96 16.74
C PRO A 56 -10.27 13.56 17.17
N GLY A 57 -9.29 12.67 17.43
CA GLY A 57 -9.57 11.28 17.81
C GLY A 57 -10.06 10.39 16.65
N ASP A 58 -9.86 10.80 15.40
CA ASP A 58 -10.23 10.00 14.23
C ASP A 58 -9.55 8.62 14.26
N LEU A 59 -10.36 7.56 14.33
CA LEU A 59 -9.96 6.15 14.28
C LEU A 59 -10.35 5.49 12.95
N SER A 60 -10.74 6.28 11.95
CA SER A 60 -11.09 5.76 10.62
C SER A 60 -9.89 5.07 9.95
N LEU A 61 -10.17 4.21 8.99
CA LEU A 61 -9.17 3.51 8.19
C LEU A 61 -8.12 4.47 7.59
N PHE A 62 -8.55 5.69 7.23
CA PHE A 62 -7.71 6.69 6.57
C PHE A 62 -7.13 7.76 7.52
N SER A 63 -7.33 7.62 8.85
CA SER A 63 -6.84 8.59 9.83
C SER A 63 -5.34 8.89 9.70
N GLY A 64 -4.52 7.86 9.46
CA GLY A 64 -3.08 8.00 9.22
C GLY A 64 -2.77 8.83 7.97
N ALA A 65 -3.44 8.55 6.85
CA ALA A 65 -3.27 9.30 5.60
C ALA A 65 -3.71 10.77 5.75
N LYS A 66 -4.81 11.01 6.45
CA LYS A 66 -5.29 12.38 6.77
C LYS A 66 -4.28 13.16 7.61
N GLN A 67 -3.65 12.51 8.60
CA GLN A 67 -2.57 13.12 9.40
C GLN A 67 -1.36 13.45 8.54
N VAL A 68 -0.95 12.53 7.65
CA VAL A 68 0.13 12.77 6.69
C VAL A 68 -0.22 13.93 5.78
N ALA A 69 -1.42 13.99 5.21
CA ALA A 69 -1.88 15.10 4.37
C ALA A 69 -1.79 16.45 5.12
N ALA A 70 -2.20 16.50 6.39
CA ALA A 70 -2.10 17.71 7.22
C ALA A 70 -0.64 18.14 7.42
N GLN A 71 0.26 17.18 7.72
CA GLN A 71 1.70 17.44 7.87
C GLN A 71 2.33 17.95 6.57
N LEU A 72 1.95 17.38 5.42
CA LEU A 72 2.45 17.80 4.11
C LEU A 72 2.00 19.22 3.75
N ARG A 73 0.74 19.57 4.03
CA ARG A 73 0.23 20.95 3.86
C ARG A 73 1.00 21.93 4.73
N GLN A 74 1.28 21.57 5.98
CA GLN A 74 2.09 22.40 6.87
C GLN A 74 3.53 22.55 6.35
N LEU A 75 4.13 21.47 5.86
CA LEU A 75 5.47 21.48 5.26
C LEU A 75 5.53 22.37 4.02
N ALA A 76 4.52 22.29 3.14
CA ALA A 76 4.41 23.12 1.95
C ALA A 76 4.37 24.61 2.33
N ARG A 77 3.49 25.00 3.23
CA ARG A 77 3.37 26.39 3.72
C ARG A 77 4.69 26.90 4.34
N LYS A 78 5.36 26.05 5.15
CA LYS A 78 6.65 26.40 5.76
C LYS A 78 7.75 26.67 4.71
N ASN A 79 7.66 26.04 3.55
CA ASN A 79 8.62 26.20 2.45
C ASN A 79 8.14 27.18 1.36
N GLY A 80 7.07 27.95 1.62
CA GLY A 80 6.55 28.96 0.70
C GLY A 80 5.82 28.41 -0.53
N ALA A 81 5.51 27.12 -0.53
CA ALA A 81 4.77 26.51 -1.62
C ALA A 81 3.25 26.74 -1.47
N GLU A 82 2.60 27.09 -2.57
CA GLU A 82 1.14 27.15 -2.65
C GLU A 82 0.55 25.73 -2.63
N VAL A 83 -0.54 25.57 -1.88
CA VAL A 83 -1.24 24.29 -1.76
C VAL A 83 -2.52 24.34 -2.59
N ALA A 84 -2.54 23.61 -3.68
CA ALA A 84 -3.72 23.49 -4.53
C ALA A 84 -4.86 22.71 -3.83
N VAL A 85 -6.07 22.87 -4.37
CA VAL A 85 -7.24 22.10 -3.93
C VAL A 85 -7.00 20.63 -4.23
N PRO A 86 -7.19 19.72 -3.25
CA PRO A 86 -7.01 18.29 -3.47
C PRO A 86 -7.95 17.74 -4.54
N GLN A 87 -7.42 16.90 -5.41
CA GLN A 87 -8.21 16.17 -6.39
C GLN A 87 -8.59 14.80 -5.83
N LEU A 88 -9.88 14.53 -5.70
CA LEU A 88 -10.40 13.24 -5.25
C LEU A 88 -10.66 12.32 -6.44
N LEU A 89 -9.96 11.19 -6.48
CA LEU A 89 -10.15 10.15 -7.49
C LEU A 89 -11.21 9.15 -6.99
N ARG A 90 -12.47 9.40 -7.29
CA ARG A 90 -13.60 8.60 -6.77
C ARG A 90 -13.88 7.33 -7.57
N LYS A 91 -13.28 7.17 -8.76
CA LYS A 91 -13.52 6.01 -9.61
C LYS A 91 -12.60 4.89 -9.24
N ASP A 92 -13.15 3.81 -8.72
CA ASP A 92 -12.39 2.57 -8.48
C ASP A 92 -12.05 1.89 -9.81
N LEU A 93 -10.83 2.13 -10.28
CA LEU A 93 -10.28 1.49 -11.47
C LEU A 93 -9.56 0.18 -11.14
N ARG A 94 -9.14 0.00 -9.90
CA ARG A 94 -8.38 -1.18 -9.44
C ARG A 94 -9.26 -2.43 -9.48
N HIS A 95 -10.47 -2.34 -8.96
CA HIS A 95 -11.39 -3.47 -8.82
C HIS A 95 -12.44 -3.56 -9.94
N ARG A 96 -12.31 -2.79 -11.03
CA ARG A 96 -13.29 -2.76 -12.14
C ARG A 96 -13.61 -4.13 -12.74
N ASN A 97 -12.67 -5.09 -12.66
CA ASN A 97 -12.81 -6.45 -13.17
C ASN A 97 -12.92 -7.48 -12.05
N ALA A 98 -13.12 -7.05 -10.80
CA ALA A 98 -13.18 -7.89 -9.61
C ALA A 98 -14.22 -7.33 -8.63
N PRO A 99 -15.53 -7.41 -8.96
CA PRO A 99 -16.60 -6.83 -8.15
C PRO A 99 -16.66 -7.42 -6.74
N GLY A 100 -16.26 -8.68 -6.54
CA GLY A 100 -16.17 -9.27 -5.21
C GLY A 100 -15.10 -8.60 -4.34
N LEU A 101 -13.96 -8.18 -4.92
CA LEU A 101 -12.96 -7.41 -4.19
C LEU A 101 -13.41 -5.98 -3.94
N ALA A 102 -14.14 -5.36 -4.89
CA ALA A 102 -14.74 -4.05 -4.68
C ALA A 102 -15.71 -4.06 -3.49
N ALA A 103 -16.56 -5.09 -3.37
CA ALA A 103 -17.48 -5.27 -2.27
C ALA A 103 -16.76 -5.43 -0.91
N VAL A 104 -15.64 -6.16 -0.88
CA VAL A 104 -14.81 -6.29 0.35
C VAL A 104 -14.16 -4.95 0.70
N ALA A 105 -13.67 -4.20 -0.27
CA ALA A 105 -13.10 -2.88 -0.04
C ALA A 105 -14.17 -1.91 0.52
N GLU A 106 -15.37 -1.88 -0.06
CA GLU A 106 -16.51 -1.10 0.44
C GLU A 106 -16.86 -1.49 1.89
N LEU A 107 -16.94 -2.79 2.19
CA LEU A 107 -17.21 -3.28 3.53
C LEU A 107 -16.16 -2.82 4.55
N LEU A 108 -14.88 -2.85 4.19
CA LEU A 108 -13.80 -2.42 5.07
C LEU A 108 -13.78 -0.90 5.28
N GLU A 109 -14.20 -0.14 4.28
CA GLU A 109 -14.23 1.33 4.32
C GLU A 109 -15.45 1.85 5.09
N THR A 110 -16.64 1.30 4.81
CA THR A 110 -17.93 1.84 5.30
C THR A 110 -18.57 1.02 6.41
N GLY A 111 -18.09 -0.19 6.65
CA GLY A 111 -18.71 -1.16 7.56
C GLY A 111 -19.95 -1.85 6.98
N SER A 112 -20.34 -1.54 5.75
CA SER A 112 -21.47 -2.15 5.05
C SER A 112 -21.13 -2.41 3.59
N CYS A 113 -21.80 -3.37 2.98
CA CYS A 113 -21.67 -3.67 1.56
C CYS A 113 -23.06 -3.67 0.93
N THR A 114 -23.22 -2.93 -0.14
CA THR A 114 -24.50 -2.81 -0.88
C THR A 114 -24.54 -3.67 -2.13
N ALA A 115 -23.40 -4.21 -2.57
CA ALA A 115 -23.31 -4.96 -3.81
C ALA A 115 -23.48 -6.47 -3.57
N ASP A 116 -24.32 -7.11 -4.40
CA ASP A 116 -24.29 -8.55 -4.58
C ASP A 116 -23.02 -8.94 -5.32
N ALA A 117 -22.01 -9.42 -4.60
CA ALA A 117 -20.75 -9.83 -5.18
C ALA A 117 -20.87 -11.20 -5.86
N PRO A 118 -20.30 -11.40 -7.05
CA PRO A 118 -20.27 -12.70 -7.69
C PRO A 118 -19.57 -13.73 -6.81
N ALA A 119 -20.16 -14.92 -6.69
CA ALA A 119 -19.58 -16.01 -5.93
C ALA A 119 -18.23 -16.45 -6.56
N GLY A 120 -17.23 -16.63 -5.71
CA GLY A 120 -15.98 -17.28 -6.07
C GLY A 120 -14.75 -16.37 -6.25
N GLU A 121 -14.90 -15.05 -6.33
CA GLU A 121 -13.75 -14.13 -6.38
C GLU A 121 -13.06 -13.98 -5.00
N VAL A 122 -13.84 -13.97 -3.94
CA VAL A 122 -13.36 -13.95 -2.57
C VAL A 122 -13.76 -15.24 -1.87
N ARG A 123 -12.82 -15.88 -1.19
CA ARG A 123 -13.05 -17.12 -0.45
C ARG A 123 -12.49 -16.99 0.94
N LEU A 124 -13.31 -17.33 1.92
CA LEU A 124 -12.87 -17.47 3.30
C LEU A 124 -12.57 -18.95 3.57
N PHE A 125 -11.41 -19.21 4.16
CA PHE A 125 -10.98 -20.53 4.59
C PHE A 125 -10.54 -20.46 6.04
N ALA A 126 -11.02 -21.38 6.87
CA ALA A 126 -10.58 -21.55 8.24
C ALA A 126 -9.85 -22.88 8.40
N ALA A 127 -8.73 -22.88 9.07
CA ALA A 127 -7.92 -24.05 9.33
C ALA A 127 -7.61 -24.19 10.82
N PRO A 128 -7.40 -25.40 11.35
CA PRO A 128 -7.11 -25.63 12.75
C PRO A 128 -5.68 -25.23 13.16
N SER A 129 -4.76 -25.10 12.19
CA SER A 129 -3.38 -24.75 12.47
C SER A 129 -2.76 -23.93 11.32
N ARG A 130 -1.61 -23.28 11.59
CA ARG A 130 -0.85 -22.50 10.59
C ARG A 130 -0.30 -23.38 9.48
N GLU A 131 0.04 -24.61 9.78
CA GLU A 131 0.49 -25.64 8.81
C GLU A 131 -0.63 -25.96 7.82
N GLU A 132 -1.85 -26.14 8.31
CA GLU A 132 -3.02 -26.36 7.46
C GLU A 132 -3.40 -25.12 6.64
N GLU A 133 -3.26 -23.92 7.20
CA GLU A 133 -3.42 -22.67 6.45
C GLU A 133 -2.38 -22.57 5.32
N ALA A 134 -1.10 -22.84 5.61
CA ALA A 134 -0.04 -22.83 4.61
C ALA A 134 -0.26 -23.87 3.53
N ARG A 135 -0.71 -25.08 3.90
CA ARG A 135 -1.07 -26.17 2.97
C ARG A 135 -2.23 -25.78 2.07
N ALA A 136 -3.27 -25.19 2.64
CA ALA A 136 -4.42 -24.70 1.86
C ALA A 136 -4.02 -23.60 0.88
N ALA A 137 -3.17 -22.68 1.30
CA ALA A 137 -2.61 -21.64 0.44
C ALA A 137 -1.78 -22.25 -0.70
N ALA A 138 -0.89 -23.20 -0.40
CA ALA A 138 -0.11 -23.92 -1.42
C ALA A 138 -1.02 -24.63 -2.43
N GLY A 139 -2.08 -25.31 -1.96
CA GLY A 139 -3.07 -25.94 -2.83
C GLY A 139 -3.82 -24.94 -3.72
N ALA A 140 -4.17 -23.78 -3.20
CA ALA A 140 -4.81 -22.70 -3.96
C ALA A 140 -3.86 -22.16 -5.05
N ILE A 141 -2.60 -21.90 -4.70
CA ILE A 141 -1.57 -21.43 -5.64
C ILE A 141 -1.35 -22.45 -6.75
N ARG A 142 -1.23 -23.73 -6.44
CA ARG A 142 -1.08 -24.79 -7.46
C ARG A 142 -2.27 -24.84 -8.42
N ARG A 143 -3.50 -24.59 -7.95
CA ARG A 143 -4.67 -24.49 -8.85
C ARG A 143 -4.54 -23.31 -9.80
N LEU A 144 -4.14 -22.13 -9.29
CA LEU A 144 -3.92 -20.94 -10.12
C LEU A 144 -2.80 -21.15 -11.14
N MET A 145 -1.70 -21.79 -10.76
CA MET A 145 -0.60 -22.13 -11.67
C MET A 145 -1.06 -23.05 -12.81
N ARG A 146 -1.89 -24.06 -12.51
CA ARG A 146 -2.47 -24.93 -13.55
C ARG A 146 -3.39 -24.18 -14.51
N GLN A 147 -3.99 -23.08 -14.07
CA GLN A 147 -4.79 -22.17 -14.89
C GLN A 147 -3.92 -21.16 -15.68
N GLY A 148 -2.59 -21.27 -15.61
CA GLY A 148 -1.65 -20.39 -16.31
C GLY A 148 -1.27 -19.10 -15.57
N VAL A 149 -1.69 -18.93 -14.32
CA VAL A 149 -1.29 -17.75 -13.53
C VAL A 149 0.19 -17.89 -13.14
N ARG A 150 1.01 -16.90 -13.48
CA ARG A 150 2.44 -16.88 -13.14
C ARG A 150 2.62 -16.64 -11.64
N CYS A 151 3.57 -17.32 -10.99
CA CYS A 151 3.86 -17.17 -9.55
C CYS A 151 4.15 -15.74 -9.15
N GLY A 152 4.86 -14.95 -9.97
CA GLY A 152 5.12 -13.53 -9.72
C GLY A 152 3.87 -12.62 -9.74
N LYS A 153 2.69 -13.16 -10.05
CA LYS A 153 1.40 -12.46 -9.95
C LYS A 153 0.59 -12.89 -8.74
N ILE A 154 1.14 -13.77 -7.89
CA ILE A 154 0.48 -14.29 -6.70
C ILE A 154 1.23 -13.75 -5.49
N ALA A 155 0.52 -13.10 -4.59
CA ALA A 155 1.06 -12.66 -3.31
C ALA A 155 0.37 -13.40 -2.17
N VAL A 156 1.14 -13.77 -1.16
CA VAL A 156 0.65 -14.31 0.11
C VAL A 156 1.01 -13.30 1.19
N VAL A 157 0.01 -12.80 1.88
CA VAL A 157 0.20 -11.78 2.92
C VAL A 157 -0.19 -12.36 4.26
N CYS A 158 0.65 -12.17 5.27
CA CYS A 158 0.33 -12.51 6.64
C CYS A 158 0.77 -11.38 7.59
N ARG A 159 0.10 -11.27 8.72
CA ARG A 159 0.39 -10.22 9.70
C ARG A 159 1.77 -10.36 10.35
N ASP A 160 2.23 -11.59 10.55
CA ASP A 160 3.48 -11.91 11.23
C ASP A 160 4.17 -13.06 10.50
N ILE A 161 5.08 -12.72 9.60
CA ILE A 161 5.79 -13.71 8.78
C ILE A 161 6.64 -14.66 9.62
N ALA A 162 7.18 -14.22 10.76
CA ALA A 162 8.02 -15.05 11.61
C ALA A 162 7.26 -16.29 12.12
N LYS A 163 5.97 -16.14 12.41
CA LYS A 163 5.12 -17.24 12.88
C LYS A 163 4.72 -18.24 11.79
N TYR A 164 4.72 -17.83 10.53
CA TYR A 164 4.32 -18.66 9.38
C TYR A 164 5.51 -19.22 8.61
N ARG A 165 6.70 -18.67 8.81
CA ARG A 165 7.90 -18.97 8.02
C ARG A 165 8.15 -20.46 7.83
N ALA A 166 8.16 -21.22 8.90
CA ALA A 166 8.47 -22.65 8.86
C ALA A 166 7.40 -23.41 8.04
N ALA A 167 6.13 -23.17 8.34
CA ALA A 167 5.01 -23.81 7.66
C ALA A 167 4.97 -23.44 6.17
N VAL A 168 5.07 -22.16 5.82
CA VAL A 168 5.06 -21.70 4.43
C VAL A 168 6.24 -22.25 3.65
N ARG A 169 7.47 -22.19 4.19
CA ARG A 169 8.65 -22.75 3.52
C ARG A 169 8.53 -24.24 3.29
N TYR A 170 8.01 -24.97 4.26
CA TYR A 170 7.82 -26.42 4.14
C TYR A 170 6.76 -26.76 3.10
N GLU A 171 5.53 -26.25 3.25
CA GLU A 171 4.41 -26.60 2.40
C GLU A 171 4.59 -26.12 0.94
N PHE A 172 5.23 -24.95 0.75
CA PHE A 172 5.50 -24.44 -0.60
C PHE A 172 6.59 -25.23 -1.30
N ARG A 173 7.64 -25.68 -0.56
CA ARG A 173 8.66 -26.57 -1.10
C ARG A 173 8.07 -27.90 -1.48
N MET A 174 7.23 -28.50 -0.63
CA MET A 174 6.54 -29.76 -0.94
C MET A 174 5.60 -29.66 -2.13
N ALA A 175 5.03 -28.49 -2.36
CA ALA A 175 4.18 -28.20 -3.51
C ALA A 175 4.96 -27.70 -4.75
N GLU A 176 6.29 -27.64 -4.70
CA GLU A 176 7.17 -27.13 -5.77
C GLU A 176 6.80 -25.70 -6.20
N ILE A 177 6.44 -24.84 -5.24
CA ILE A 177 6.11 -23.43 -5.47
C ILE A 177 7.35 -22.59 -5.21
N PRO A 178 7.87 -21.83 -6.19
CA PRO A 178 8.96 -20.89 -5.96
C PRO A 178 8.47 -19.80 -5.01
N LEU A 179 9.24 -19.56 -3.94
CA LEU A 179 8.89 -18.59 -2.90
C LEU A 179 9.96 -17.51 -2.79
N TYR A 180 9.56 -16.25 -2.91
CA TYR A 180 10.29 -15.11 -2.38
C TYR A 180 9.62 -14.69 -1.07
N CYS A 181 10.40 -14.52 -0.02
CA CYS A 181 9.91 -14.08 1.29
C CYS A 181 10.62 -12.78 1.67
N ASP A 182 9.84 -11.73 1.89
CA ASP A 182 10.34 -10.44 2.36
C ASP A 182 10.59 -10.55 3.88
N GLU A 183 11.80 -10.84 4.23
CA GLU A 183 12.25 -10.96 5.61
C GLU A 183 13.18 -9.80 5.94
N PRO A 184 13.03 -9.17 7.13
CA PRO A 184 14.06 -8.26 7.62
C PRO A 184 15.38 -9.03 7.70
N THR A 185 16.38 -8.64 6.92
CA THR A 185 17.74 -9.15 7.05
C THR A 185 18.27 -8.58 8.36
N THR A 186 18.38 -9.41 9.39
CA THR A 186 19.20 -9.07 10.57
C THR A 186 20.64 -9.05 10.07
N PRO A 187 21.38 -7.94 10.12
CA PRO A 187 22.80 -7.98 9.87
C PRO A 187 23.42 -8.86 10.96
N GLU A 188 24.17 -9.88 10.55
CA GLU A 188 25.03 -10.68 11.41
C GLU A 188 26.17 -9.81 11.96
#